data_5e447efe19b835b8b981551c0ca116ed
#
_entry.id   5e447efe19b835b8b981551c0ca116ed
#
_cell.length_a   1.000
_cell.length_b   1.000
_cell.length_c   1.000
_cell.angle_alpha   90.00
_cell.angle_beta   90.00
_cell.angle_gamma   90.00
#
_symmetry.space_group_name_H-M   'P 1'
#
loop_
_entity.id
_entity.type
_entity.pdbx_description
1 polymer ?
#
loop_
_entity_poly.entity_id
_entity_poly.type
_entity_poly.pdbx_seq_one_letter_code
_entity_poly.pdbx_strand_id
1 'polypeptide(L)'
;MSSAVPIVLQREHEGLDAPSSAVTRRTVEKMCEHIRAAVADPLVVKVANDCAAIAAREGCDVLLTIWYWVKSHVTFTQDETLTRQLLNEADHWELLISPPVLLRMPRMEGDCDDFTMLICALAQALTIPCRIVTIACDRKRPGEYSHVFPIAAGAARWIPLDASHGSYPGWKVPRRDVTRSTEWNMQAERVADEEVA
;
A
#
# COMPACT_ATOMS: atom_id res chain seq x y z
N MET A 1 6.25 28.49 6.85
CA MET A 1 5.04 28.36 6.01
C MET A 1 4.82 26.87 5.80
N SER A 2 3.84 26.29 6.47
CA SER A 2 3.49 24.87 6.34
C SER A 2 2.81 24.68 4.99
N SER A 3 3.48 24.08 4.02
CA SER A 3 2.80 23.59 2.82
C SER A 3 1.95 22.40 3.24
N ALA A 4 0.65 22.56 3.25
CA ALA A 4 -0.28 21.45 3.39
C ALA A 4 0.01 20.46 2.26
N VAL A 5 0.52 19.28 2.59
CA VAL A 5 0.72 18.20 1.62
C VAL A 5 -0.66 17.63 1.32
N PRO A 6 -1.09 17.58 0.07
CA PRO A 6 -2.47 17.22 -0.25
C PRO A 6 -2.78 15.77 0.11
N ILE A 7 -3.84 15.58 0.87
CA ILE A 7 -4.59 14.33 0.88
C ILE A 7 -5.28 14.27 -0.48
N VAL A 8 -5.04 13.24 -1.27
CA VAL A 8 -5.73 13.08 -2.56
C VAL A 8 -6.98 12.25 -2.30
N LEU A 9 -8.12 12.88 -2.50
CA LEU A 9 -9.42 12.23 -2.50
C LEU A 9 -9.78 11.87 -3.94
N GLN A 10 -10.01 10.59 -4.20
CA GLN A 10 -10.53 10.12 -5.47
C GLN A 10 -11.96 9.65 -5.25
N ARG A 11 -12.96 10.26 -5.91
CA ARG A 11 -14.34 9.75 -5.87
C ARG A 11 -14.42 8.40 -6.57
N GLU A 12 -14.89 7.36 -5.89
CA GLU A 12 -15.16 6.05 -6.49
C GLU A 12 -16.13 6.13 -7.70
N HIS A 13 -16.92 7.20 -7.79
CA HIS A 13 -18.00 7.35 -8.76
C HIS A 13 -17.66 8.17 -10.01
N GLU A 14 -16.45 8.66 -10.19
CA GLU A 14 -16.06 9.28 -11.46
C GLU A 14 -15.84 8.20 -12.52
N GLY A 15 -16.93 7.73 -13.08
CA GLY A 15 -16.97 6.78 -14.18
C GLY A 15 -17.70 5.47 -13.86
N LEU A 16 -18.96 5.55 -13.45
CA LEU A 16 -19.87 4.40 -13.31
C LEU A 16 -19.92 3.46 -14.53
N ASP A 17 -19.41 3.91 -15.69
CA ASP A 17 -19.27 3.12 -16.92
C ASP A 17 -17.86 2.59 -17.16
N ALA A 18 -16.87 2.87 -16.30
CA ALA A 18 -15.51 2.37 -16.49
C ALA A 18 -15.39 0.93 -15.95
N PRO A 19 -14.75 0.00 -16.70
CA PRO A 19 -14.47 -1.34 -16.19
C PRO A 19 -13.67 -1.24 -14.89
N SER A 20 -13.98 -2.08 -13.89
CA SER A 20 -13.29 -2.16 -12.59
C SER A 20 -11.74 -2.17 -12.76
N SER A 21 -11.23 -2.83 -13.80
CA SER A 21 -9.79 -2.85 -14.10
C SER A 21 -9.20 -1.49 -14.49
N ALA A 22 -9.98 -0.57 -15.05
CA ALA A 22 -9.53 0.77 -15.39
C ALA A 22 -9.49 1.69 -14.16
N VAL A 23 -10.44 1.51 -13.24
CA VAL A 23 -10.45 2.20 -11.94
C VAL A 23 -9.23 1.77 -11.13
N THR A 24 -9.03 0.47 -10.93
CA THR A 24 -7.87 -0.09 -10.23
C THR A 24 -6.55 0.40 -10.80
N ARG A 25 -6.43 0.45 -12.12
CA ARG A 25 -5.21 0.96 -12.76
C ARG A 25 -4.94 2.41 -12.38
N ARG A 26 -5.96 3.27 -12.39
CA ARG A 26 -5.80 4.69 -11.98
C ARG A 26 -5.40 4.83 -10.52
N THR A 27 -5.99 4.05 -9.62
CA THR A 27 -5.59 4.00 -8.21
C THR A 27 -4.11 3.61 -8.09
N VAL A 28 -3.68 2.52 -8.75
CA VAL A 28 -2.28 2.08 -8.74
C VAL A 28 -1.34 3.15 -9.34
N GLU A 29 -1.73 3.84 -10.41
CA GLU A 29 -0.96 4.95 -10.98
C GLU A 29 -0.73 6.05 -9.93
N LYS A 30 -1.77 6.42 -9.17
CA LYS A 30 -1.67 7.41 -8.08
C LYS A 30 -0.84 6.92 -6.91
N MET A 31 -1.02 5.67 -6.49
CA MET A 31 -0.17 5.06 -5.47
C MET A 31 1.31 5.14 -5.86
N CYS A 32 1.65 4.76 -7.11
CA CYS A 32 3.02 4.84 -7.62
C CYS A 32 3.56 6.27 -7.66
N GLU A 33 2.73 7.28 -8.01
CA GLU A 33 3.11 8.69 -7.95
C GLU A 33 3.47 9.09 -6.51
N HIS A 34 2.62 8.76 -5.52
CA HIS A 34 2.85 9.04 -4.10
C HIS A 34 4.10 8.35 -3.56
N ILE A 35 4.31 7.09 -3.91
CA ILE A 35 5.50 6.34 -3.50
C ILE A 35 6.76 7.03 -4.03
N ARG A 36 6.84 7.32 -5.33
CA ARG A 36 8.02 7.96 -5.94
C ARG A 36 8.29 9.34 -5.37
N ALA A 37 7.26 10.13 -5.09
CA ALA A 37 7.41 11.44 -4.45
C ALA A 37 7.89 11.35 -3.00
N ALA A 38 7.58 10.25 -2.32
CA ALA A 38 7.89 10.06 -0.91
C ALA A 38 9.33 9.56 -0.64
N VAL A 39 9.98 8.89 -1.59
CA VAL A 39 11.27 8.20 -1.39
C VAL A 39 12.36 9.12 -0.83
N ALA A 40 12.36 10.41 -1.21
CA ALA A 40 13.34 11.39 -0.74
C ALA A 40 12.83 12.25 0.44
N ASP A 41 11.61 12.01 0.94
CA ASP A 41 11.11 12.76 2.10
C ASP A 41 11.96 12.44 3.34
N PRO A 42 12.43 13.48 4.09
CA PRO A 42 13.34 13.26 5.21
C PRO A 42 12.79 12.33 6.30
N LEU A 43 11.47 12.31 6.52
CA LEU A 43 10.87 11.45 7.52
C LEU A 43 10.78 9.99 7.03
N VAL A 44 10.45 9.78 5.75
CA VAL A 44 10.48 8.46 5.13
C VAL A 44 11.90 7.88 5.17
N VAL A 45 12.88 8.67 4.76
CA VAL A 45 14.31 8.26 4.80
C VAL A 45 14.75 7.97 6.24
N LYS A 46 14.34 8.79 7.20
CA LYS A 46 14.66 8.55 8.61
C LYS A 46 14.10 7.21 9.10
N VAL A 47 12.81 6.95 8.88
CA VAL A 47 12.16 5.71 9.32
C VAL A 47 12.78 4.49 8.62
N ALA A 48 13.08 4.59 7.34
CA ALA A 48 13.73 3.52 6.58
C ALA A 48 15.12 3.19 7.17
N ASN A 49 15.92 4.21 7.46
CA ASN A 49 17.24 4.03 8.07
C ASN A 49 17.15 3.49 9.51
N ASP A 50 16.17 3.92 10.29
CA ASP A 50 15.91 3.36 11.63
C ASP A 50 15.60 1.86 11.55
N CYS A 51 14.75 1.43 10.58
CA CYS A 51 14.49 0.02 10.32
C CYS A 51 15.76 -0.74 9.91
N ALA A 52 16.58 -0.16 9.04
CA ALA A 52 17.84 -0.78 8.62
C ALA A 52 18.83 -0.92 9.79
N ALA A 53 18.93 0.08 10.65
CA ALA A 53 19.78 0.04 11.85
C ALA A 53 19.31 -1.04 12.85
N ILE A 54 18.00 -1.18 13.05
CA ILE A 54 17.42 -2.24 13.88
C ILE A 54 17.73 -3.61 13.26
N ALA A 55 17.51 -3.79 11.96
CA ALA A 55 17.76 -5.04 11.27
C ALA A 55 19.25 -5.46 11.40
N ALA A 56 20.17 -4.53 11.21
CA ALA A 56 21.60 -4.78 11.35
C ALA A 56 22.00 -5.17 12.79
N ARG A 57 21.43 -4.48 13.79
CA ARG A 57 21.69 -4.77 15.20
C ARG A 57 21.16 -6.14 15.63
N GLU A 58 19.96 -6.48 15.17
CA GLU A 58 19.29 -7.75 15.54
C GLU A 58 19.68 -8.92 14.64
N GLY A 59 20.45 -8.68 13.58
CA GLY A 59 20.85 -9.72 12.62
C GLY A 59 19.68 -10.30 11.81
N CYS A 60 18.66 -9.49 11.52
CA CYS A 60 17.48 -9.91 10.79
C CYS A 60 17.33 -9.20 9.43
N ASP A 61 16.40 -9.66 8.59
CA ASP A 61 16.13 -9.06 7.30
C ASP A 61 15.42 -7.69 7.49
N VAL A 62 15.88 -6.68 6.77
CA VAL A 62 15.32 -5.32 6.83
C VAL A 62 13.86 -5.27 6.36
N LEU A 63 13.44 -6.12 5.43
CA LEU A 63 12.03 -6.20 4.98
C LEU A 63 11.12 -6.68 6.10
N LEU A 64 11.58 -7.60 6.94
CA LEU A 64 10.86 -8.03 8.14
C LEU A 64 10.72 -6.85 9.10
N THR A 65 11.81 -6.11 9.33
CA THR A 65 11.81 -4.96 10.23
C THR A 65 10.84 -3.88 9.75
N ILE A 66 10.83 -3.55 8.44
CA ILE A 66 9.89 -2.61 7.85
C ILE A 66 8.45 -3.09 8.06
N TRP A 67 8.16 -4.37 7.78
CA TRP A 67 6.82 -4.94 7.95
C TRP A 67 6.34 -4.82 9.41
N TYR A 68 7.17 -5.24 10.37
CA TYR A 68 6.83 -5.15 11.80
C TYR A 68 6.68 -3.71 12.26
N TRP A 69 7.52 -2.81 11.77
CA TRP A 69 7.42 -1.40 12.09
C TRP A 69 6.07 -0.84 11.62
N VAL A 70 5.71 -1.02 10.35
CA VAL A 70 4.42 -0.55 9.81
C VAL A 70 3.25 -1.19 10.54
N LYS A 71 3.27 -2.52 10.73
CA LYS A 71 2.22 -3.26 11.46
C LYS A 71 1.97 -2.77 12.88
N SER A 72 3.03 -2.29 13.56
CA SER A 72 2.92 -1.84 14.95
C SER A 72 2.59 -0.36 15.10
N HIS A 73 2.79 0.45 14.07
CA HIS A 73 2.59 1.90 14.15
C HIS A 73 1.37 2.40 13.38
N VAL A 74 0.91 1.68 12.37
CA VAL A 74 -0.26 2.07 11.57
C VAL A 74 -1.47 1.25 12.00
N THR A 75 -2.57 1.93 12.30
CA THR A 75 -3.86 1.30 12.61
C THR A 75 -4.66 1.16 11.31
N PHE A 76 -5.13 -0.07 11.02
CA PHE A 76 -6.01 -0.29 9.88
C PHE A 76 -7.35 0.39 10.12
N THR A 77 -7.73 1.29 9.24
CA THR A 77 -8.99 2.03 9.27
C THR A 77 -9.50 2.18 7.85
N GLN A 78 -10.73 1.74 7.61
CA GLN A 78 -11.36 1.83 6.28
C GLN A 78 -11.60 3.29 5.87
N ASP A 79 -11.53 3.56 4.59
CA ASP A 79 -11.70 4.89 4.00
C ASP A 79 -13.01 5.57 4.38
N GLU A 80 -14.13 4.83 4.42
CA GLU A 80 -15.42 5.41 4.82
C GLU A 80 -15.40 5.95 6.27
N THR A 81 -14.61 5.31 7.13
CA THR A 81 -14.42 5.78 8.51
C THR A 81 -13.55 7.02 8.56
N LEU A 82 -12.43 7.02 7.85
CA LEU A 82 -11.52 8.15 7.77
C LEU A 82 -12.16 9.37 7.10
N THR A 83 -12.85 9.16 5.99
CA THR A 83 -13.55 10.23 5.26
C THR A 83 -14.61 10.88 6.14
N ARG A 84 -15.39 10.08 6.88
CA ARG A 84 -16.37 10.61 7.82
C ARG A 84 -15.72 11.42 8.94
N GLN A 85 -14.57 10.97 9.45
CA GLN A 85 -13.85 11.69 10.52
C GLN A 85 -13.19 12.97 10.02
N LEU A 86 -12.61 12.96 8.81
CA LEU A 86 -11.82 14.07 8.28
C LEU A 86 -12.66 15.11 7.56
N LEU A 87 -13.70 14.70 6.84
CA LEU A 87 -14.48 15.55 5.94
C LEU A 87 -15.92 15.75 6.40
N ASN A 88 -16.39 15.00 7.41
CA ASN A 88 -17.79 14.96 7.83
C ASN A 88 -18.75 14.62 6.66
N GLU A 89 -18.27 13.85 5.69
CA GLU A 89 -19.03 13.38 4.52
C GLU A 89 -19.27 11.87 4.62
N ALA A 90 -20.42 11.42 4.09
CA ALA A 90 -20.83 10.02 4.15
C ALA A 90 -20.63 9.28 2.80
N ASP A 91 -20.06 9.94 1.80
CA ASP A 91 -19.84 9.36 0.48
C ASP A 91 -18.68 8.36 0.47
N HIS A 92 -18.77 7.38 -0.41
CA HIS A 92 -17.71 6.41 -0.67
C HIS A 92 -16.55 7.07 -1.44
N TRP A 93 -15.51 7.45 -0.72
CA TRP A 93 -14.29 8.01 -1.27
C TRP A 93 -13.16 6.99 -1.15
N GLU A 94 -12.41 6.82 -2.19
CA GLU A 94 -11.07 6.24 -2.16
C GLU A 94 -10.10 7.30 -1.62
N LEU A 95 -9.49 7.07 -0.48
CA LEU A 95 -8.63 8.02 0.20
C LEU A 95 -7.18 7.54 0.18
N LEU A 96 -6.37 8.09 -0.71
CA LEU A 96 -4.95 7.78 -0.75
C LEU A 96 -4.15 8.77 0.11
N ILE A 97 -3.66 8.34 1.26
CA ILE A 97 -2.82 9.13 2.16
C ILE A 97 -1.36 8.92 1.80
N SER A 98 -0.69 9.93 1.27
CA SER A 98 0.72 9.80 0.91
C SER A 98 1.59 9.43 2.12
N PRO A 99 2.67 8.62 1.96
CA PRO A 99 3.53 8.19 3.06
C PRO A 99 4.04 9.32 3.96
N PRO A 100 4.48 10.49 3.43
CA PRO A 100 4.89 11.61 4.28
C PRO A 100 3.76 12.21 5.11
N VAL A 101 2.52 12.19 4.61
CA VAL A 101 1.34 12.66 5.36
C VAL A 101 1.00 11.67 6.45
N LEU A 102 0.90 10.40 6.12
CA LEU A 102 0.61 9.32 7.08
C LEU A 102 1.59 9.34 8.26
N LEU A 103 2.90 9.48 7.99
CA LEU A 103 3.95 9.57 9.01
C LEU A 103 3.87 10.84 9.90
N ARG A 104 3.16 11.89 9.45
CA ARG A 104 2.97 13.14 10.21
C ARG A 104 1.65 13.21 10.96
N MET A 105 0.76 12.26 10.73
CA MET A 105 -0.52 12.20 11.45
C MET A 105 -0.29 11.92 12.94
N PRO A 106 -1.05 12.55 13.84
CA PRO A 106 -0.98 12.26 15.26
C PRO A 106 -1.28 10.78 15.61
N ARG A 107 -2.12 10.17 14.79
CA ARG A 107 -2.41 8.73 14.76
C ARG A 107 -2.28 8.30 13.31
N MET A 108 -1.37 7.39 13.04
CA MET A 108 -1.21 6.81 11.70
C MET A 108 -2.36 5.83 11.47
N GLU A 109 -3.34 6.25 10.69
CA GLU A 109 -4.53 5.48 10.34
C GLU A 109 -4.67 5.45 8.82
N GLY A 110 -4.97 4.29 8.27
CA GLY A 110 -5.12 4.10 6.82
C GLY A 110 -5.57 2.69 6.49
N ASP A 111 -5.86 2.44 5.23
CA ASP A 111 -6.28 1.13 4.75
C ASP A 111 -5.17 0.39 3.95
N CYS A 112 -5.53 -0.60 3.14
CA CYS A 112 -4.54 -1.44 2.45
C CYS A 112 -3.64 -0.66 1.49
N ASP A 113 -4.14 0.41 0.87
CA ASP A 113 -3.40 1.27 -0.05
C ASP A 113 -2.30 2.04 0.67
N ASP A 114 -2.64 2.63 1.81
CA ASP A 114 -1.74 3.44 2.63
C ASP A 114 -0.62 2.60 3.22
N PHE A 115 -0.97 1.40 3.73
CA PHE A 115 0.03 0.41 4.17
C PHE A 115 0.97 0.02 3.03
N THR A 116 0.41 -0.23 1.84
CA THR A 116 1.18 -0.58 0.65
C THR A 116 2.12 0.54 0.23
N MET A 117 1.60 1.77 0.15
CA MET A 117 2.41 2.93 -0.22
C MET A 117 3.54 3.20 0.78
N LEU A 118 3.26 3.10 2.08
CA LEU A 118 4.26 3.33 3.11
C LEU A 118 5.37 2.28 3.05
N ILE A 119 5.04 0.99 2.98
CA ILE A 119 6.04 -0.08 2.89
C ILE A 119 6.91 0.08 1.64
N CYS A 120 6.29 0.33 0.47
CA CYS A 120 7.03 0.56 -0.77
C CYS A 120 7.96 1.78 -0.67
N ALA A 121 7.51 2.88 -0.09
CA ALA A 121 8.33 4.08 0.07
C ALA A 121 9.54 3.83 0.99
N LEU A 122 9.34 3.15 2.13
CA LEU A 122 10.41 2.78 3.06
C LEU A 122 11.44 1.84 2.41
N ALA A 123 10.98 0.81 1.70
CA ALA A 123 11.87 -0.12 1.02
C ALA A 123 12.65 0.56 -0.12
N GLN A 124 12.00 1.41 -0.92
CA GLN A 124 12.67 2.15 -2.00
C GLN A 124 13.64 3.22 -1.49
N ALA A 125 13.37 3.82 -0.33
CA ALA A 125 14.34 4.72 0.31
C ALA A 125 15.66 4.00 0.67
N LEU A 126 15.60 2.67 0.84
CA LEU A 126 16.76 1.79 0.99
C LEU A 126 17.18 1.13 -0.33
N THR A 127 16.72 1.63 -1.46
CA THR A 127 17.01 1.09 -2.81
C THR A 127 16.55 -0.35 -3.05
N ILE A 128 15.59 -0.85 -2.27
CA ILE A 128 15.03 -2.19 -2.43
C ILE A 128 13.87 -2.13 -3.43
N PRO A 129 13.92 -2.89 -4.55
CA PRO A 129 12.85 -2.92 -5.53
C PRO A 129 11.53 -3.44 -4.95
N CYS A 130 10.42 -2.78 -5.30
CA CYS A 130 9.07 -3.16 -4.90
C CYS A 130 8.14 -3.29 -6.11
N ARG A 131 7.06 -4.04 -5.92
CA ARG A 131 5.89 -4.09 -6.79
C ARG A 131 4.63 -3.99 -5.95
N ILE A 132 3.55 -3.59 -6.58
CA ILE A 132 2.20 -3.60 -6.01
C ILE A 132 1.47 -4.83 -6.55
N VAL A 133 0.72 -5.51 -5.70
CA VAL A 133 -0.13 -6.64 -6.07
C VAL A 133 -1.56 -6.29 -5.72
N THR A 134 -2.45 -6.27 -6.73
CA THR A 134 -3.89 -6.13 -6.54
C THR A 134 -4.55 -7.49 -6.71
N ILE A 135 -5.47 -7.84 -5.82
CA ILE A 135 -6.21 -9.11 -5.86
C ILE A 135 -7.71 -8.92 -5.74
N ALA A 136 -8.45 -9.79 -6.43
CA ALA A 136 -9.89 -9.95 -6.27
C ALA A 136 -10.14 -11.10 -5.29
N CYS A 137 -10.52 -10.79 -4.06
CA CYS A 137 -10.73 -11.77 -3.00
C CYS A 137 -12.05 -11.60 -2.24
N ASP A 138 -12.91 -10.65 -2.65
CA ASP A 138 -14.27 -10.54 -2.12
C ASP A 138 -15.19 -11.55 -2.81
N ARG A 139 -15.69 -12.52 -2.06
CA ARG A 139 -16.62 -13.54 -2.56
C ARG A 139 -17.96 -12.99 -3.05
N LYS A 140 -18.34 -11.79 -2.61
CA LYS A 140 -19.58 -11.13 -3.03
C LYS A 140 -19.41 -10.43 -4.38
N ARG A 141 -18.18 -10.07 -4.74
CA ARG A 141 -17.85 -9.38 -5.98
C ARG A 141 -16.66 -10.08 -6.67
N PRO A 142 -16.87 -11.31 -7.18
CA PRO A 142 -15.82 -12.09 -7.80
C PRO A 142 -15.29 -11.36 -9.04
N GLY A 143 -13.96 -11.30 -9.18
CA GLY A 143 -13.29 -10.62 -10.29
C GLY A 143 -13.05 -9.11 -10.09
N GLU A 144 -13.69 -8.48 -9.10
CA GLU A 144 -13.38 -7.10 -8.72
C GLU A 144 -12.22 -7.05 -7.74
N TYR A 145 -11.24 -6.20 -8.02
CA TYR A 145 -10.12 -6.00 -7.09
C TYR A 145 -10.64 -5.40 -5.79
N SER A 146 -10.30 -6.02 -4.68
CA SER A 146 -10.80 -5.69 -3.35
C SER A 146 -9.70 -5.63 -2.29
N HIS A 147 -8.46 -5.90 -2.67
CA HIS A 147 -7.31 -5.79 -1.77
C HIS A 147 -6.02 -5.53 -2.54
N VAL A 148 -5.11 -4.81 -1.90
CA VAL A 148 -3.78 -4.50 -2.43
C VAL A 148 -2.72 -4.71 -1.34
N PHE A 149 -1.55 -5.19 -1.75
CA PHE A 149 -0.40 -5.34 -0.87
C PHE A 149 0.91 -5.23 -1.64
N PRO A 150 2.03 -4.87 -0.98
CA PRO A 150 3.33 -4.78 -1.63
C PRO A 150 4.06 -6.11 -1.62
N ILE A 151 4.89 -6.32 -2.64
CA ILE A 151 5.97 -7.31 -2.61
C ILE A 151 7.29 -6.60 -2.80
N ALA A 152 8.33 -7.05 -2.10
CA ALA A 152 9.67 -6.49 -2.21
C ALA A 152 10.71 -7.55 -2.56
N ALA A 153 11.78 -7.14 -3.22
CA ALA A 153 12.86 -8.03 -3.63
C ALA A 153 13.68 -8.47 -2.42
N GLY A 154 13.49 -9.72 -2.01
CA GLY A 154 14.40 -10.40 -1.07
C GLY A 154 15.61 -11.01 -1.78
N ALA A 155 16.51 -11.65 -1.03
CA ALA A 155 17.75 -12.20 -1.57
C ALA A 155 17.54 -13.27 -2.68
N ALA A 156 16.48 -14.07 -2.60
CA ALA A 156 16.23 -15.16 -3.54
C ALA A 156 14.85 -15.07 -4.24
N ARG A 157 13.94 -14.25 -3.74
CA ARG A 157 12.56 -14.18 -4.23
C ARG A 157 11.88 -12.88 -3.83
N TRP A 158 10.77 -12.56 -4.48
CA TRP A 158 9.84 -11.52 -4.04
C TRP A 158 9.13 -11.96 -2.75
N ILE A 159 9.13 -11.09 -1.74
CA ILE A 159 8.54 -11.34 -0.43
C ILE A 159 7.27 -10.50 -0.30
N PRO A 160 6.11 -11.10 -0.09
CA PRO A 160 4.90 -10.38 0.26
C PRO A 160 5.02 -9.69 1.62
N LEU A 161 4.59 -8.44 1.69
CA LEU A 161 4.70 -7.61 2.90
C LEU A 161 3.35 -7.00 3.29
N ASP A 162 2.27 -7.79 3.16
CA ASP A 162 0.94 -7.37 3.59
C ASP A 162 0.90 -7.15 5.10
N ALA A 163 1.07 -5.90 5.54
CA ALA A 163 0.97 -5.53 6.95
C ALA A 163 -0.46 -5.11 7.34
N SER A 164 -1.35 -4.84 6.39
CA SER A 164 -2.75 -4.52 6.69
C SER A 164 -3.51 -5.73 7.19
N HIS A 165 -3.48 -6.85 6.48
CA HIS A 165 -4.22 -8.09 6.77
C HIS A 165 -3.32 -9.26 7.17
N GLY A 166 -2.08 -9.28 6.76
CA GLY A 166 -1.15 -10.36 7.04
C GLY A 166 -0.84 -10.55 8.53
N SER A 167 -0.64 -11.79 8.93
CA SER A 167 -0.28 -12.17 10.30
C SER A 167 1.23 -12.25 10.51
N TYR A 168 2.00 -12.35 9.42
CA TYR A 168 3.47 -12.43 9.41
C TYR A 168 4.02 -12.01 8.04
N PRO A 169 5.27 -11.57 7.94
CA PRO A 169 5.91 -11.27 6.66
C PRO A 169 5.94 -12.51 5.75
N GLY A 170 5.56 -12.34 4.50
CA GLY A 170 5.41 -13.45 3.56
C GLY A 170 4.00 -14.05 3.49
N TRP A 171 3.10 -13.63 4.37
CA TRP A 171 1.70 -14.04 4.29
C TRP A 171 1.04 -13.53 3.00
N LYS A 172 0.15 -14.34 2.45
CA LYS A 172 -0.73 -14.00 1.32
C LYS A 172 -2.14 -14.49 1.61
N VAL A 173 -3.12 -13.83 1.06
CA VAL A 173 -4.48 -14.37 0.97
C VAL A 173 -4.41 -15.76 0.35
N PRO A 174 -5.06 -16.78 0.95
CA PRO A 174 -5.05 -18.14 0.40
C PRO A 174 -5.51 -18.17 -1.06
N ARG A 175 -4.79 -18.89 -1.93
CA ARG A 175 -5.07 -18.92 -3.38
C ARG A 175 -6.53 -19.27 -3.70
N ARG A 176 -7.14 -20.16 -2.93
CA ARG A 176 -8.56 -20.55 -3.09
C ARG A 176 -9.56 -19.41 -2.88
N ASP A 177 -9.13 -18.32 -2.25
CA ASP A 177 -9.94 -17.13 -1.97
C ASP A 177 -9.63 -15.96 -2.94
N VAL A 178 -8.71 -16.18 -3.90
CA VAL A 178 -8.33 -15.20 -4.92
C VAL A 178 -8.84 -15.66 -6.27
N THR A 179 -9.63 -14.81 -6.95
CA THR A 179 -10.13 -15.09 -8.30
C THR A 179 -9.30 -14.42 -9.39
N ARG A 180 -8.62 -13.33 -9.05
CA ARG A 180 -7.74 -12.60 -9.96
C ARG A 180 -6.60 -11.94 -9.19
N SER A 181 -5.41 -11.89 -9.80
CA SER A 181 -4.25 -11.19 -9.25
C SER A 181 -3.48 -10.48 -10.36
N THR A 182 -3.06 -9.24 -10.13
CA THR A 182 -2.20 -8.48 -11.05
C THR A 182 -1.04 -7.88 -10.29
N GLU A 183 0.18 -8.08 -10.80
CA GLU A 183 1.38 -7.41 -10.30
C GLU A 183 1.71 -6.19 -11.15
N TRP A 184 2.07 -5.09 -10.47
CA TRP A 184 2.38 -3.79 -11.08
C TRP A 184 3.78 -3.36 -10.66
N ASN A 185 4.58 -2.87 -11.62
CA ASN A 185 5.84 -2.21 -11.29
C ASN A 185 5.58 -0.76 -10.81
N MET A 186 6.65 -0.06 -10.41
CA MET A 186 6.54 1.31 -9.91
C MET A 186 6.26 2.37 -11.00
N GLN A 187 6.10 1.97 -12.25
CA GLN A 187 5.59 2.78 -13.36
C GLN A 187 4.10 2.50 -13.62
N ALA A 188 3.46 1.70 -12.76
CA ALA A 188 2.10 1.21 -12.92
C ALA A 188 1.88 0.39 -14.20
N GLU A 189 2.92 -0.28 -14.67
CA GLU A 189 2.84 -1.24 -15.76
C GLU A 189 2.59 -2.64 -15.21
N ARG A 190 1.73 -3.40 -15.87
CA ARG A 190 1.49 -4.80 -15.51
C ARG A 190 2.72 -5.65 -15.81
N VAL A 191 3.18 -6.39 -14.81
CA VAL A 191 4.33 -7.32 -14.92
C VAL A 191 3.87 -8.78 -14.90
N ALA A 192 2.74 -9.06 -14.25
CA ALA A 192 2.10 -10.36 -14.24
C ALA A 192 0.60 -10.20 -14.06
N ASP A 193 -0.19 -11.06 -14.68
CA ASP A 193 -1.65 -11.12 -14.53
C ASP A 193 -2.05 -12.60 -14.45
N GLU A 194 -2.80 -12.98 -13.42
CA GLU A 194 -3.19 -14.35 -13.17
C GLU A 194 -4.69 -14.40 -12.87
N GLU A 195 -5.45 -15.05 -13.76
CA GLU A 195 -6.83 -15.45 -13.48
C GLU A 195 -6.80 -16.83 -12.82
N VAL A 196 -7.44 -16.94 -11.66
CA VAL A 196 -7.57 -18.19 -10.93
C VAL A 196 -8.92 -18.79 -11.28
N ALA A 197 -8.87 -19.87 -12.09
CA ALA A 197 -10.06 -20.64 -12.47
C ALA A 197 -10.68 -21.38 -11.27
#